data_5a18c75ef66a981559d8e91e013be49e
#
_entry.id   5a18c75ef66a981559d8e91e013be49e
#
_cell.length_a   1.000
_cell.length_b   1.000
_cell.length_c   1.000
_cell.angle_alpha   90.00
_cell.angle_beta   90.00
_cell.angle_gamma   90.00
#
_symmetry.space_group_name_H-M   'P 1'
#
loop_
_entity.id
_entity.type
_entity.pdbx_description
1 polymer ?
#
loop_
_entity_poly.entity_id
_entity_poly.type
_entity_poly.pdbx_seq_one_letter_code
_entity_poly.pdbx_strand_id
1 'polypeptide(L)'
;LKDVHHFSGLLETFALDRQTAYRHAPAGATRQLEQTAWQQVLEAARDQGVEIMISSGNRGIVQIQTGQVHNIVRARGYLNVLDGKEEGFSMHLKDDEIVETWVVRRPIRDGFVTCIEGFDSRRKTVLQIFGRRQEGEPELAAWQAITDELLKAV
;
A
#
# COMPACT_ATOMS: atom_id res chain seq x y z
N LEU A 1 -13.52 13.35 -2.99
CA LEU A 1 -13.76 11.94 -2.63
C LEU A 1 -14.34 11.87 -1.22
N LYS A 2 -15.45 11.15 -1.05
CA LYS A 2 -16.11 10.97 0.26
C LYS A 2 -15.89 9.57 0.84
N ASP A 3 -15.41 8.65 0.01
CA ASP A 3 -15.26 7.24 0.32
C ASP A 3 -14.08 6.66 -0.48
N VAL A 4 -13.43 5.63 0.06
CA VAL A 4 -12.32 4.94 -0.60
C VAL A 4 -12.72 4.32 -1.95
N HIS A 5 -13.99 3.96 -2.12
CA HIS A 5 -14.49 3.36 -3.35
C HIS A 5 -14.82 4.38 -4.45
N HIS A 6 -14.96 5.66 -4.12
CA HIS A 6 -15.27 6.72 -5.12
C HIS A 6 -14.16 6.90 -6.15
N PHE A 7 -12.93 6.57 -5.80
CA PHE A 7 -11.80 6.69 -6.70
C PHE A 7 -11.95 5.80 -7.94
N SER A 8 -12.39 4.56 -7.77
CA SER A 8 -12.63 3.64 -8.90
C SER A 8 -13.70 4.19 -9.84
N GLY A 9 -14.79 4.73 -9.30
CA GLY A 9 -15.83 5.36 -10.09
C GLY A 9 -15.34 6.58 -10.89
N LEU A 10 -14.45 7.38 -10.30
CA LEU A 10 -13.82 8.50 -11.01
C LEU A 10 -12.96 8.02 -12.18
N LEU A 11 -12.17 6.97 -11.99
CA LEU A 11 -11.35 6.40 -13.06
C LEU A 11 -12.20 5.91 -14.23
N GLU A 12 -13.30 5.22 -13.94
CA GLU A 12 -14.25 4.76 -14.97
C GLU A 12 -14.89 5.92 -15.72
N THR A 13 -15.34 6.95 -14.98
CA THR A 13 -15.97 8.13 -15.56
C THR A 13 -15.07 8.86 -16.56
N PHE A 14 -13.78 8.98 -16.25
CA PHE A 14 -12.81 9.70 -17.08
C PHE A 14 -11.96 8.78 -17.97
N ALA A 15 -12.21 7.48 -17.98
CA ALA A 15 -11.45 6.48 -18.72
C ALA A 15 -9.94 6.55 -18.42
N LEU A 16 -9.58 6.78 -17.16
CA LEU A 16 -8.19 6.88 -16.71
C LEU A 16 -7.74 5.60 -16.02
N ASP A 17 -6.47 5.23 -16.20
CA ASP A 17 -5.86 4.24 -15.32
C ASP A 17 -5.36 4.88 -14.01
N ARG A 18 -5.05 4.04 -13.04
CA ARG A 18 -4.66 4.48 -11.70
C ARG A 18 -3.36 5.30 -11.72
N GLN A 19 -2.35 4.83 -12.44
CA GLN A 19 -1.05 5.50 -12.52
C GLN A 19 -1.16 6.90 -13.14
N THR A 20 -1.96 7.04 -14.19
CA THR A 20 -2.20 8.34 -14.82
C THR A 20 -2.88 9.30 -13.84
N ALA A 21 -3.89 8.82 -13.09
CA ALA A 21 -4.54 9.61 -12.06
C ALA A 21 -3.55 10.03 -10.96
N TYR A 22 -2.65 9.15 -10.55
CA TYR A 22 -1.64 9.46 -9.52
C TYR A 22 -0.66 10.53 -9.98
N ARG A 23 -0.22 10.48 -11.24
CA ARG A 23 0.69 11.51 -11.82
C ARG A 23 0.06 12.89 -11.86
N HIS A 24 -1.25 12.98 -11.97
CA HIS A 24 -1.99 14.24 -12.08
C HIS A 24 -2.70 14.64 -10.78
N ALA A 25 -2.47 13.92 -9.69
CA ALA A 25 -3.05 14.23 -8.41
C ALA A 25 -2.50 15.55 -7.83
N PRO A 26 -3.25 16.21 -6.94
CA PRO A 26 -2.76 17.40 -6.26
C PRO A 26 -1.44 17.15 -5.52
N ALA A 27 -0.61 18.17 -5.42
CA ALA A 27 0.66 18.11 -4.72
C ALA A 27 0.46 17.60 -3.27
N GLY A 28 1.31 16.68 -2.85
CA GLY A 28 1.24 16.07 -1.52
C GLY A 28 0.23 14.93 -1.38
N ALA A 29 -0.59 14.66 -2.41
CA ALA A 29 -1.53 13.54 -2.37
C ALA A 29 -0.89 12.23 -2.84
N THR A 30 0.05 12.30 -3.78
CA THR A 30 0.72 11.11 -4.31
C THR A 30 2.20 11.39 -4.54
N ARG A 31 2.99 10.33 -4.49
CA ARG A 31 4.40 10.37 -4.88
C ARG A 31 4.84 9.02 -5.41
N GLN A 32 5.57 9.02 -6.51
CA GLN A 32 6.21 7.80 -7.01
C GLN A 32 7.44 7.49 -6.15
N LEU A 33 7.60 6.23 -5.77
CA LEU A 33 8.65 5.76 -4.89
C LEU A 33 9.60 4.81 -5.64
N GLU A 34 10.80 4.66 -5.09
CA GLU A 34 11.72 3.62 -5.50
C GLU A 34 11.21 2.24 -5.05
N GLN A 35 11.62 1.20 -5.75
CA GLN A 35 11.26 -0.19 -5.43
C GLN A 35 11.66 -0.60 -4.01
N THR A 36 12.73 -0.04 -3.48
CA THR A 36 13.20 -0.29 -2.10
C THR A 36 12.18 0.13 -1.03
N ALA A 37 11.18 0.93 -1.38
CA ALA A 37 10.14 1.36 -0.46
C ALA A 37 9.37 0.19 0.15
N TRP A 38 9.20 -0.92 -0.56
CA TRP A 38 8.50 -2.10 -0.04
C TRP A 38 9.17 -2.66 1.21
N GLN A 39 10.47 -2.85 1.15
CA GLN A 39 11.24 -3.32 2.30
C GLN A 39 11.24 -2.29 3.42
N GLN A 40 11.45 -1.02 3.10
CA GLN A 40 11.45 0.07 4.07
C GLN A 40 10.14 0.18 4.84
N VAL A 41 9.01 0.10 4.15
CA VAL A 41 7.68 0.18 4.78
C VAL A 41 7.42 -1.02 5.69
N LEU A 42 7.71 -2.23 5.22
CA LEU A 42 7.53 -3.44 6.03
C LEU A 42 8.42 -3.42 7.27
N GLU A 43 9.66 -3.03 7.14
CA GLU A 43 10.60 -2.91 8.27
C GLU A 43 10.16 -1.82 9.25
N ALA A 44 9.72 -0.67 8.77
CA ALA A 44 9.21 0.40 9.63
C ALA A 44 7.95 -0.04 10.40
N ALA A 45 7.02 -0.72 9.74
CA ALA A 45 5.84 -1.26 10.40
C ALA A 45 6.20 -2.30 11.46
N ARG A 46 7.15 -3.21 11.16
CA ARG A 46 7.67 -4.18 12.12
C ARG A 46 8.29 -3.49 13.35
N ASP A 47 9.21 -2.57 13.12
CA ASP A 47 10.00 -1.94 14.18
C ASP A 47 9.14 -1.08 15.10
N GLN A 48 8.07 -0.50 14.59
CA GLN A 48 7.14 0.34 15.34
C GLN A 48 5.90 -0.41 15.83
N GLY A 49 5.78 -1.70 15.53
CA GLY A 49 4.64 -2.52 15.93
C GLY A 49 3.31 -2.06 15.31
N VAL A 50 3.35 -1.48 14.11
CA VAL A 50 2.17 -0.96 13.44
C VAL A 50 1.44 -2.08 12.71
N GLU A 51 0.15 -2.27 13.02
CA GLU A 51 -0.68 -3.21 12.29
C GLU A 51 -0.96 -2.67 10.88
N ILE A 52 -0.74 -3.51 9.88
CA ILE A 52 -0.98 -3.19 8.48
C ILE A 52 -2.00 -4.14 7.86
N MET A 53 -2.57 -3.70 6.76
CA MET A 53 -3.46 -4.50 5.92
C MET A 53 -2.82 -4.63 4.54
N ILE A 54 -2.53 -5.86 4.14
CA ILE A 54 -1.99 -6.16 2.81
C ILE A 54 -3.11 -6.74 1.97
N SER A 55 -3.34 -6.12 0.81
CA SER A 55 -4.34 -6.54 -0.15
C SER A 55 -3.68 -6.92 -1.46
N SER A 56 -4.04 -8.07 -2.00
CA SER A 56 -3.61 -8.54 -3.32
C SER A 56 -4.77 -9.26 -4.00
N GLY A 57 -4.82 -9.18 -5.33
CA GLY A 57 -5.88 -9.85 -6.05
C GLY A 57 -5.92 -9.52 -7.53
N ASN A 58 -6.99 -9.90 -8.15
CA ASN A 58 -7.29 -9.64 -9.55
C ASN A 58 -8.81 -9.40 -9.70
N ARG A 59 -9.32 -9.41 -10.93
CA ARG A 59 -10.74 -9.17 -11.18
C ARG A 59 -11.69 -10.18 -10.51
N GLY A 60 -11.20 -11.38 -10.19
CA GLY A 60 -12.03 -12.47 -9.67
C GLY A 60 -11.90 -12.70 -8.17
N ILE A 61 -10.84 -12.18 -7.55
CA ILE A 61 -10.58 -12.42 -6.13
C ILE A 61 -9.75 -11.29 -5.51
N VAL A 62 -10.04 -10.98 -4.26
CA VAL A 62 -9.19 -10.13 -3.41
C VAL A 62 -8.89 -10.89 -2.14
N GLN A 63 -7.62 -10.98 -1.79
CA GLN A 63 -7.17 -11.54 -0.53
C GLN A 63 -6.62 -10.41 0.34
N ILE A 64 -7.04 -10.37 1.60
CA ILE A 64 -6.66 -9.35 2.56
C ILE A 64 -6.10 -10.03 3.80
N GLN A 65 -4.95 -9.57 4.24
CA GLN A 65 -4.32 -10.00 5.49
C GLN A 65 -4.04 -8.79 6.36
N THR A 66 -4.50 -8.84 7.61
CA THR A 66 -4.33 -7.73 8.57
C THR A 66 -3.57 -8.21 9.81
N GLY A 67 -2.65 -7.41 10.29
CA GLY A 67 -1.90 -7.68 11.51
C GLY A 67 -0.52 -7.05 11.51
N GLN A 68 0.29 -7.41 12.51
CA GLN A 68 1.68 -7.03 12.59
C GLN A 68 2.55 -7.97 11.75
N VAL A 69 3.67 -7.45 11.24
CA VAL A 69 4.70 -8.25 10.60
C VAL A 69 5.91 -8.35 11.53
N HIS A 70 6.58 -9.49 11.53
CA HIS A 70 7.70 -9.78 12.44
C HIS A 70 8.95 -10.23 11.68
N ASN A 71 8.85 -11.25 10.86
CA ASN A 71 9.99 -11.89 10.19
C ASN A 71 10.05 -11.48 8.73
N ILE A 72 10.88 -10.49 8.42
CA ILE A 72 11.10 -9.99 7.06
C ILE A 72 12.47 -10.48 6.61
N VAL A 73 12.50 -11.27 5.55
CA VAL A 73 13.72 -11.92 5.06
C VAL A 73 13.81 -11.78 3.54
N ARG A 74 14.92 -11.22 3.08
CA ARG A 74 15.22 -11.21 1.64
C ARG A 74 15.99 -12.48 1.30
N ALA A 75 15.37 -13.35 0.52
CA ALA A 75 15.97 -14.62 0.10
C ALA A 75 15.40 -15.08 -1.24
N ARG A 76 16.24 -15.69 -2.06
CA ARG A 76 15.88 -16.30 -3.35
C ARG A 76 15.21 -15.35 -4.34
N GLY A 77 15.55 -14.06 -4.32
CA GLY A 77 14.94 -13.04 -5.17
C GLY A 77 13.59 -12.53 -4.71
N TYR A 78 13.17 -12.89 -3.49
CA TYR A 78 11.91 -12.44 -2.89
C TYR A 78 12.14 -11.62 -1.64
N LEU A 79 11.25 -10.68 -1.39
CA LEU A 79 11.06 -10.05 -0.10
C LEU A 79 9.96 -10.86 0.62
N ASN A 80 10.33 -11.50 1.72
CA ASN A 80 9.45 -12.47 2.39
C ASN A 80 8.99 -11.97 3.75
N VAL A 81 7.73 -12.21 4.06
CA VAL A 81 7.20 -12.16 5.43
C VAL A 81 6.91 -13.60 5.86
N LEU A 82 7.59 -14.07 6.90
CA LEU A 82 7.61 -15.48 7.30
C LEU A 82 7.04 -15.66 8.71
N ASP A 83 5.80 -15.23 8.92
CA ASP A 83 5.13 -15.24 10.23
C ASP A 83 4.16 -16.41 10.42
N GLY A 84 4.04 -17.30 9.44
CA GLY A 84 3.01 -18.33 9.40
C GLY A 84 3.04 -19.36 10.52
N LYS A 85 4.10 -19.41 11.35
CA LYS A 85 4.21 -20.33 12.48
C LYS A 85 3.60 -19.80 13.79
N GLU A 86 3.32 -18.51 13.85
CA GLU A 86 2.92 -17.81 15.09
C GLU A 86 1.65 -17.00 14.91
N GLU A 87 0.61 -17.61 14.35
CA GLU A 87 -0.69 -16.96 14.05
C GLU A 87 -0.60 -15.77 13.06
N GLY A 88 0.54 -15.61 12.41
CA GLY A 88 0.75 -14.60 11.39
C GLY A 88 0.46 -15.11 9.98
N PHE A 89 0.98 -14.42 8.99
CA PHE A 89 0.84 -14.80 7.59
C PHE A 89 2.18 -14.95 6.91
N SER A 90 2.18 -15.63 5.79
CA SER A 90 3.35 -15.74 4.91
C SER A 90 3.09 -15.03 3.60
N MET A 91 4.06 -14.25 3.16
CA MET A 91 4.02 -13.57 1.87
C MET A 91 5.41 -13.65 1.22
N HIS A 92 5.41 -13.94 -0.07
CA HIS A 92 6.63 -13.95 -0.87
C HIS A 92 6.44 -12.93 -1.99
N LEU A 93 6.98 -11.73 -1.80
CA LEU A 93 6.87 -10.65 -2.76
C LEU A 93 8.08 -10.63 -3.68
N LYS A 94 7.83 -10.81 -4.97
CA LYS A 94 8.85 -10.63 -6.00
C LYS A 94 8.89 -9.15 -6.38
N ASP A 95 9.50 -8.36 -5.55
CA ASP A 95 9.46 -6.89 -5.65
C ASP A 95 10.21 -6.34 -6.88
N ASP A 96 11.11 -7.11 -7.49
CA ASP A 96 11.75 -6.76 -8.75
C ASP A 96 10.79 -6.81 -9.96
N GLU A 97 9.63 -7.45 -9.82
CA GLU A 97 8.56 -7.43 -10.84
C GLU A 97 7.62 -6.22 -10.69
N ILE A 98 7.77 -5.44 -9.64
CA ILE A 98 7.02 -4.19 -9.47
C ILE A 98 7.78 -3.07 -10.16
N VAL A 99 7.22 -2.56 -11.26
CA VAL A 99 7.87 -1.54 -12.09
C VAL A 99 7.51 -0.12 -11.69
N GLU A 100 6.38 0.08 -11.02
CA GLU A 100 5.99 1.37 -10.44
C GLU A 100 5.45 1.17 -9.02
N THR A 101 5.91 2.01 -8.12
CA THR A 101 5.46 2.04 -6.73
C THR A 101 5.05 3.46 -6.37
N TRP A 102 3.88 3.60 -5.74
CA TRP A 102 3.31 4.88 -5.36
C TRP A 102 2.88 4.87 -3.90
N VAL A 103 3.14 5.97 -3.21
CA VAL A 103 2.38 6.31 -2.00
C VAL A 103 1.22 7.20 -2.41
N VAL A 104 0.03 6.88 -1.92
CA VAL A 104 -1.22 7.56 -2.32
C VAL A 104 -2.03 7.88 -1.06
N ARG A 105 -2.29 9.16 -0.84
CA ARG A 105 -3.14 9.65 0.25
C ARG A 105 -4.41 10.22 -0.31
N ARG A 106 -5.52 9.59 0.00
CA ARG A 106 -6.84 9.99 -0.48
C ARG A 106 -7.67 10.57 0.65
N PRO A 107 -8.30 11.73 0.43
CA PRO A 107 -9.24 12.25 1.41
C PRO A 107 -10.48 11.37 1.47
N ILE A 108 -11.00 11.20 2.67
CA ILE A 108 -12.28 10.57 2.96
C ILE A 108 -13.06 11.49 3.91
N ARG A 109 -14.31 11.12 4.23
CA ARG A 109 -15.16 11.93 5.14
C ARG A 109 -14.47 12.22 6.46
N ASP A 110 -13.80 11.24 7.05
CA ASP A 110 -13.25 11.26 8.41
C ASP A 110 -11.72 11.45 8.42
N GLY A 111 -11.14 12.01 7.38
CA GLY A 111 -9.70 12.25 7.30
C GLY A 111 -9.08 11.76 5.99
N PHE A 112 -8.07 10.93 6.09
CA PHE A 112 -7.33 10.40 4.93
C PHE A 112 -7.16 8.89 5.05
N VAL A 113 -7.01 8.24 3.89
CA VAL A 113 -6.52 6.86 3.79
C VAL A 113 -5.28 6.88 2.91
N THR A 114 -4.19 6.33 3.44
CA THR A 114 -2.90 6.28 2.75
C THR A 114 -2.52 4.84 2.46
N CYS A 115 -2.11 4.56 1.22
CA CYS A 115 -1.62 3.26 0.83
C CYS A 115 -0.31 3.35 0.05
N ILE A 116 0.41 2.23 0.04
CA ILE A 116 1.52 1.98 -0.88
C ILE A 116 0.97 1.01 -1.92
N GLU A 117 1.03 1.36 -3.18
CA GLU A 117 0.52 0.54 -4.28
C GLU A 117 1.61 0.24 -5.30
N GLY A 118 1.70 -1.01 -5.72
CA GLY A 118 2.67 -1.49 -6.71
C GLY A 118 2.00 -2.03 -7.96
N PHE A 119 2.60 -1.73 -9.11
CA PHE A 119 2.12 -2.13 -10.43
C PHE A 119 3.18 -2.93 -11.18
N ASP A 120 2.74 -3.93 -11.91
CA ASP A 120 3.59 -4.73 -12.80
C ASP A 120 3.80 -4.06 -14.18
N SER A 121 4.58 -4.73 -15.04
CA SER A 121 4.85 -4.25 -16.41
C SER A 121 3.61 -4.18 -17.31
N ARG A 122 2.52 -4.82 -16.92
CA ARG A 122 1.23 -4.76 -17.61
C ARG A 122 0.29 -3.70 -17.03
N ARG A 123 0.81 -2.83 -16.14
CA ARG A 123 0.05 -1.77 -15.46
C ARG A 123 -1.06 -2.29 -14.54
N LYS A 124 -0.93 -3.53 -14.05
CA LYS A 124 -1.86 -4.14 -13.10
C LYS A 124 -1.35 -3.98 -11.68
N THR A 125 -2.26 -3.73 -10.75
CA THR A 125 -1.93 -3.71 -9.33
C THR A 125 -1.45 -5.10 -8.89
N VAL A 126 -0.28 -5.15 -8.28
CA VAL A 126 0.26 -6.37 -7.66
C VAL A 126 -0.21 -6.48 -6.23
N LEU A 127 -0.02 -5.42 -5.45
CA LEU A 127 -0.48 -5.36 -4.07
C LEU A 127 -0.66 -3.91 -3.61
N GLN A 128 -1.39 -3.78 -2.50
CA GLN A 128 -1.54 -2.53 -1.75
C GLN A 128 -1.28 -2.81 -0.27
N ILE A 129 -0.60 -1.89 0.39
CA ILE A 129 -0.44 -1.91 1.85
C ILE A 129 -1.10 -0.67 2.43
N PHE A 130 -1.98 -0.90 3.40
CA PHE A 130 -2.64 0.12 4.20
C PHE A 130 -2.26 -0.05 5.68
N GLY A 131 -2.42 0.98 6.48
CA GLY A 131 -2.53 0.80 7.92
C GLY A 131 -3.87 0.15 8.26
N ARG A 132 -3.91 -0.65 9.34
CA ARG A 132 -5.17 -1.20 9.82
C ARG A 132 -6.16 -0.07 10.11
N ARG A 133 -7.37 -0.23 9.62
CA ARG A 133 -8.42 0.77 9.79
C ARG A 133 -9.79 0.10 9.92
N GLN A 134 -10.62 0.63 10.78
CA GLN A 134 -12.04 0.33 10.83
C GLN A 134 -12.82 1.43 10.12
N GLU A 135 -13.91 1.05 9.47
CA GLU A 135 -14.77 2.02 8.80
C GLU A 135 -15.34 3.01 9.83
N GLY A 136 -15.31 4.30 9.49
CA GLY A 136 -15.74 5.38 10.37
C GLY A 136 -14.66 5.90 11.34
N GLU A 137 -13.48 5.27 11.36
CA GLU A 137 -12.36 5.72 12.19
C GLU A 137 -11.24 6.30 11.33
N PRO A 138 -10.46 7.26 11.88
CA PRO A 138 -9.28 7.76 11.20
C PRO A 138 -8.20 6.67 11.12
N GLU A 139 -7.33 6.82 10.14
CA GLU A 139 -6.17 5.95 9.98
C GLU A 139 -5.21 6.08 11.19
N LEU A 140 -4.48 5.00 11.50
CA LEU A 140 -3.53 4.97 12.62
C LEU A 140 -2.48 6.08 12.49
N ALA A 141 -2.26 6.82 13.57
CA ALA A 141 -1.26 7.90 13.59
C ALA A 141 0.16 7.41 13.28
N ALA A 142 0.52 6.22 13.75
CA ALA A 142 1.82 5.62 13.48
C ALA A 142 1.99 5.27 11.99
N TRP A 143 0.93 4.82 11.32
CA TRP A 143 0.94 4.60 9.88
C TRP A 143 1.05 5.91 9.11
N GLN A 144 0.32 6.94 9.54
CA GLN A 144 0.46 8.27 8.95
C GLN A 144 1.89 8.79 9.04
N ALA A 145 2.55 8.61 10.18
CA ALA A 145 3.93 9.05 10.37
C ALA A 145 4.89 8.35 9.39
N ILE A 146 4.74 7.04 9.21
CA ILE A 146 5.53 6.26 8.24
C ILE A 146 5.31 6.80 6.82
N THR A 147 4.06 7.00 6.42
CA THR A 147 3.72 7.45 5.07
C THR A 147 3.99 8.93 4.84
N ASP A 148 3.96 9.77 5.87
CA ASP A 148 4.38 11.17 5.80
C ASP A 148 5.83 11.30 5.35
N GLU A 149 6.72 10.47 5.87
CA GLU A 149 8.13 10.45 5.44
C GLU A 149 8.27 10.09 3.96
N LEU A 150 7.47 9.14 3.47
CA LEU A 150 7.47 8.75 2.06
C LEU A 150 6.94 9.88 1.15
N LEU A 151 5.94 10.61 1.59
CA LEU A 151 5.36 11.72 0.83
C LEU A 151 6.27 12.95 0.77
N LYS A 152 7.11 13.17 1.78
CA LYS A 152 8.00 14.33 1.90
C LYS A 152 9.36 14.15 1.23
N ALA A 153 9.84 12.93 1.10
CA ALA A 153 11.20 12.68 0.64
C ALA A 153 11.45 13.29 -0.75
N VAL A 154 12.52 13.98 -0.88
CA VAL A 154 12.93 14.70 -2.11
C VAL A 154 13.59 13.77 -3.09
#